data_a6800d55dbe0e372d93be2ab08dbe212
#
_entry.id   a6800d55dbe0e372d93be2ab08dbe212
#
_cell.length_a   1.000
_cell.length_b   1.000
_cell.length_c   1.000
_cell.angle_alpha   90.00
_cell.angle_beta   90.00
_cell.angle_gamma   90.00
#
_symmetry.space_group_name_H-M   'P 1'
#
loop_
_entity.id
_entity.type
_entity.pdbx_description
1 polymer ?
#
loop_
_entity_poly.entity_id
_entity_poly.type
_entity_poly.pdbx_seq_one_letter_code
_entity_poly.pdbx_strand_id
1 'polypeptide(L)'
;MDKYNEAIELIKNSKYLVVFTGAGISVDSGIPPFTGKGGLWTQYDPKFIEISYFYNHPLESWKEIRKIFYDFMLDSCKPNLSHKTIGDWSKQGIVKEVITQNIDNLRQAGGAKTVLEFHGTTKTLTCTSCGKKYDASKISLDKIPPKCSCGGILKPDFVFYGEGINPEVLRKSEQAILKADVILIIGTSGQVMPACQL
;
A
#
# COMPACT_ATOMS: atom_id res chain seq x y z
N MET A 1 -16.18 6.86 31.05
CA MET A 1 -15.63 5.63 30.40
C MET A 1 -14.28 6.02 29.84
N ASP A 2 -13.26 5.20 30.02
CA ASP A 2 -11.95 5.46 29.41
C ASP A 2 -12.12 5.36 27.88
N LYS A 3 -11.42 6.24 27.13
CA LYS A 3 -11.49 6.29 25.63
C LYS A 3 -11.20 4.95 24.97
N TYR A 4 -10.35 4.11 25.58
CA TYR A 4 -10.07 2.76 25.09
C TYR A 4 -11.29 1.84 25.21
N ASN A 5 -12.00 1.89 26.33
CA ASN A 5 -13.21 1.11 26.53
C ASN A 5 -14.34 1.53 25.59
N GLU A 6 -14.45 2.83 25.32
CA GLU A 6 -15.40 3.35 24.31
C GLU A 6 -15.08 2.83 22.91
N ALA A 7 -13.81 2.88 22.49
CA ALA A 7 -13.38 2.35 21.20
C ALA A 7 -13.60 0.82 21.10
N ILE A 8 -13.34 0.07 22.17
CA ILE A 8 -13.59 -1.38 22.23
C ILE A 8 -15.07 -1.67 22.02
N GLU A 9 -15.95 -0.94 22.70
CA GLU A 9 -17.40 -1.14 22.56
C GLU A 9 -17.90 -0.77 21.15
N LEU A 10 -17.40 0.29 20.55
CA LEU A 10 -17.70 0.63 19.15
C LEU A 10 -17.32 -0.51 18.20
N ILE A 11 -16.09 -1.05 18.34
CA ILE A 11 -15.60 -2.15 17.50
C ILE A 11 -16.44 -3.42 17.71
N LYS A 12 -16.74 -3.79 18.98
CA LYS A 12 -17.52 -5.00 19.29
C LYS A 12 -18.94 -4.94 18.76
N ASN A 13 -19.57 -3.79 18.79
CA ASN A 13 -20.96 -3.60 18.37
C ASN A 13 -21.11 -3.28 16.87
N SER A 14 -19.98 -3.08 16.17
CA SER A 14 -20.00 -2.78 14.73
C SER A 14 -20.53 -3.96 13.91
N LYS A 15 -21.41 -3.66 12.98
CA LYS A 15 -21.93 -4.61 11.97
C LYS A 15 -21.07 -4.61 10.71
N TYR A 16 -20.43 -3.47 10.42
CA TYR A 16 -19.58 -3.30 9.26
C TYR A 16 -18.36 -2.43 9.57
N LEU A 17 -17.37 -3.05 10.21
CA LEU A 17 -16.10 -2.41 10.52
C LEU A 17 -15.21 -2.37 9.29
N VAL A 18 -14.79 -1.19 8.89
CA VAL A 18 -13.74 -0.95 7.89
C VAL A 18 -12.48 -0.46 8.59
N VAL A 19 -11.33 -1.00 8.22
CA VAL A 19 -10.03 -0.53 8.70
C VAL A 19 -9.34 0.27 7.59
N PHE A 20 -8.97 1.52 7.87
CA PHE A 20 -8.23 2.38 6.96
C PHE A 20 -6.80 2.57 7.46
N THR A 21 -5.80 2.21 6.66
CA THR A 21 -4.39 2.22 7.11
C THR A 21 -3.48 3.06 6.24
N GLY A 22 -2.50 3.73 6.89
CA GLY A 22 -1.38 4.41 6.24
C GLY A 22 -0.02 3.86 6.72
N ALA A 23 1.06 4.52 6.31
CA ALA A 23 2.43 4.03 6.53
C ALA A 23 2.82 3.84 8.01
N GLY A 24 2.22 4.60 8.91
CA GLY A 24 2.49 4.52 10.35
C GLY A 24 2.23 3.13 10.96
N ILE A 25 1.29 2.34 10.41
CA ILE A 25 1.05 0.97 10.91
C ILE A 25 2.24 0.04 10.67
N SER A 26 3.10 0.35 9.71
CA SER A 26 4.23 -0.50 9.31
C SER A 26 5.57 -0.09 9.96
N VAL A 27 5.57 0.97 10.78
CA VAL A 27 6.80 1.45 11.46
C VAL A 27 7.39 0.38 12.36
N ASP A 28 6.58 -0.31 13.16
CA ASP A 28 7.01 -1.42 14.02
C ASP A 28 7.41 -2.68 13.21
N SER A 29 7.21 -2.66 11.92
CA SER A 29 7.71 -3.69 10.99
C SER A 29 9.06 -3.30 10.36
N GLY A 30 9.61 -2.13 10.72
CA GLY A 30 10.86 -1.60 10.20
C GLY A 30 10.72 -0.74 8.94
N ILE A 31 9.50 -0.49 8.45
CA ILE A 31 9.26 0.37 7.28
C ILE A 31 9.06 1.81 7.76
N PRO A 32 9.95 2.75 7.41
CA PRO A 32 9.77 4.16 7.78
C PRO A 32 8.52 4.75 7.10
N PRO A 33 7.87 5.74 7.72
CA PRO A 33 6.77 6.46 7.06
C PRO A 33 7.28 7.22 5.83
N PHE A 34 6.40 7.62 4.93
CA PHE A 34 6.80 8.42 3.78
C PHE A 34 7.18 9.85 4.16
N THR A 35 6.43 10.46 5.09
CA THR A 35 6.60 11.85 5.54
C THR A 35 6.82 11.92 7.04
N GLY A 36 7.22 13.10 7.55
CA GLY A 36 7.50 13.31 8.95
C GLY A 36 8.95 12.96 9.36
N LYS A 37 9.23 13.00 10.65
CA LYS A 37 10.59 12.76 11.18
C LYS A 37 11.07 11.33 10.85
N GLY A 38 12.17 11.22 10.13
CA GLY A 38 12.73 9.94 9.69
C GLY A 38 12.01 9.31 8.50
N GLY A 39 11.10 10.03 7.86
CA GLY A 39 10.35 9.55 6.69
C GLY A 39 11.23 9.40 5.44
N LEU A 40 10.79 8.56 4.50
CA LEU A 40 11.51 8.29 3.25
C LEU A 40 11.81 9.57 2.47
N TRP A 41 10.86 10.50 2.40
CA TRP A 41 11.01 11.76 1.67
C TRP A 41 11.91 12.79 2.34
N THR A 42 12.42 12.50 3.54
CA THR A 42 13.52 13.28 4.15
C THR A 42 14.89 12.79 3.70
N GLN A 43 14.96 11.58 3.14
CA GLN A 43 16.20 10.92 2.72
C GLN A 43 16.31 10.80 1.20
N TYR A 44 15.20 10.72 0.51
CA TYR A 44 15.11 10.50 -0.95
C TYR A 44 14.22 11.57 -1.59
N ASP A 45 14.63 12.09 -2.73
CA ASP A 45 13.79 12.94 -3.57
C ASP A 45 12.70 12.07 -4.23
N PRO A 46 11.41 12.30 -3.98
CA PRO A 46 10.33 11.48 -4.54
C PRO A 46 10.19 11.56 -6.07
N LYS A 47 10.94 12.41 -6.72
CA LYS A 47 10.91 12.59 -8.18
C LYS A 47 11.05 11.30 -8.97
N PHE A 48 11.79 10.30 -8.43
CA PHE A 48 11.98 9.01 -9.12
C PHE A 48 10.68 8.19 -9.27
N ILE A 49 9.63 8.50 -8.53
CA ILE A 49 8.28 7.95 -8.69
C ILE A 49 7.27 8.98 -9.22
N GLU A 50 7.70 10.03 -9.87
CA GLU A 50 6.84 10.82 -10.74
C GLU A 50 6.72 10.11 -12.10
N ILE A 51 5.49 9.95 -12.60
CA ILE A 51 5.25 9.16 -13.81
C ILE A 51 5.97 9.74 -15.03
N SER A 52 6.01 11.06 -15.15
CA SER A 52 6.73 11.76 -16.22
C SER A 52 8.24 11.52 -16.15
N TYR A 53 8.81 11.58 -14.94
CA TYR A 53 10.23 11.32 -14.74
C TYR A 53 10.58 9.86 -15.04
N PHE A 54 9.76 8.91 -14.58
CA PHE A 54 9.96 7.48 -14.84
C PHE A 54 10.04 7.16 -16.33
N TYR A 55 9.16 7.75 -17.15
CA TYR A 55 9.19 7.51 -18.61
C TYR A 55 10.41 8.11 -19.29
N ASN A 56 10.90 9.24 -18.82
CA ASN A 56 12.09 9.91 -19.39
C ASN A 56 13.41 9.35 -18.84
N HIS A 57 13.43 8.84 -17.60
CA HIS A 57 14.61 8.39 -16.88
C HIS A 57 14.39 7.04 -16.19
N PRO A 58 13.99 5.99 -16.93
CA PRO A 58 13.57 4.72 -16.32
C PRO A 58 14.69 4.00 -15.55
N LEU A 59 15.95 4.15 -15.96
CA LEU A 59 17.08 3.54 -15.29
C LEU A 59 17.31 4.18 -13.91
N GLU A 60 17.31 5.50 -13.84
CA GLU A 60 17.47 6.28 -12.62
C GLU A 60 16.32 5.99 -11.64
N SER A 61 15.09 6.00 -12.14
CA SER A 61 13.91 5.63 -11.34
C SER A 61 14.04 4.21 -10.78
N TRP A 62 14.40 3.24 -11.61
CA TRP A 62 14.51 1.85 -11.17
C TRP A 62 15.65 1.59 -10.18
N LYS A 63 16.72 2.38 -10.18
CA LYS A 63 17.78 2.30 -9.16
C LYS A 63 17.20 2.56 -7.77
N GLU A 64 16.46 3.65 -7.61
CA GLU A 64 15.85 4.02 -6.33
C GLU A 64 14.66 3.11 -5.98
N ILE A 65 13.80 2.78 -6.95
CA ILE A 65 12.67 1.86 -6.78
C ILE A 65 13.15 0.51 -6.26
N ARG A 66 14.16 -0.09 -6.90
CA ARG A 66 14.73 -1.36 -6.47
C ARG A 66 15.25 -1.27 -5.03
N LYS A 67 16.12 -0.31 -4.76
CA LYS A 67 16.76 -0.12 -3.45
C LYS A 67 15.74 0.03 -2.32
N ILE A 68 14.71 0.88 -2.52
CA ILE A 68 13.76 1.25 -1.47
C ILE A 68 12.65 0.21 -1.33
N PHE A 69 12.04 -0.22 -2.45
CA PHE A 69 10.81 -1.00 -2.40
C PHE A 69 11.02 -2.51 -2.59
N TYR A 70 12.13 -2.94 -3.17
CA TYR A 70 12.39 -4.36 -3.39
C TYR A 70 13.50 -4.90 -2.48
N ASP A 71 14.69 -4.31 -2.49
CA ASP A 71 15.81 -4.82 -1.69
C ASP A 71 15.55 -4.63 -0.18
N PHE A 72 14.90 -3.52 0.23
CA PHE A 72 14.66 -3.24 1.64
C PHE A 72 13.30 -3.77 2.14
N MET A 73 12.17 -3.43 1.45
CA MET A 73 10.84 -3.72 1.98
C MET A 73 10.47 -5.21 1.90
N LEU A 74 10.77 -5.89 0.79
CA LEU A 74 10.27 -7.25 0.57
C LEU A 74 11.03 -8.31 1.36
N ASP A 75 12.34 -8.15 1.53
CA ASP A 75 13.17 -9.18 2.15
C ASP A 75 13.27 -9.07 3.67
N SER A 76 13.10 -7.86 4.22
CA SER A 76 13.41 -7.58 5.63
C SER A 76 12.19 -7.38 6.53
N CYS A 77 11.01 -7.07 5.96
CA CYS A 77 9.86 -6.62 6.75
C CYS A 77 8.80 -7.70 6.92
N LYS A 78 8.36 -7.91 8.17
CA LYS A 78 7.33 -8.89 8.52
C LYS A 78 6.12 -8.20 9.16
N PRO A 79 4.91 -8.80 9.06
CA PRO A 79 3.73 -8.30 9.75
C PRO A 79 3.98 -8.18 11.26
N ASN A 80 3.74 -6.98 11.81
CA ASN A 80 3.74 -6.75 13.26
C ASN A 80 2.41 -7.16 13.90
N LEU A 81 2.28 -6.90 15.21
CA LEU A 81 1.09 -7.26 15.96
C LEU A 81 -0.19 -6.63 15.39
N SER A 82 -0.13 -5.35 14.98
CA SER A 82 -1.31 -4.67 14.41
C SER A 82 -1.81 -5.34 13.13
N HIS A 83 -0.90 -5.72 12.23
CA HIS A 83 -1.25 -6.45 11.01
C HIS A 83 -1.90 -7.80 11.31
N LYS A 84 -1.33 -8.55 12.27
CA LYS A 84 -1.86 -9.87 12.68
C LYS A 84 -3.23 -9.75 13.34
N THR A 85 -3.41 -8.76 14.22
CA THR A 85 -4.71 -8.50 14.87
C THR A 85 -5.79 -8.18 13.85
N ILE A 86 -5.51 -7.29 12.88
CA ILE A 86 -6.44 -6.99 11.79
C ILE A 86 -6.74 -8.25 10.97
N GLY A 87 -5.72 -9.06 10.69
CA GLY A 87 -5.87 -10.33 9.99
C GLY A 87 -6.77 -11.31 10.73
N ASP A 88 -6.61 -11.45 12.03
CA ASP A 88 -7.43 -12.34 12.86
C ASP A 88 -8.87 -11.83 12.99
N TRP A 89 -9.07 -10.53 13.15
CA TRP A 89 -10.41 -9.91 13.11
C TRP A 89 -11.09 -10.08 11.74
N SER A 90 -10.32 -10.01 10.66
CA SER A 90 -10.84 -10.27 9.31
C SER A 90 -11.25 -11.73 9.12
N LYS A 91 -10.48 -12.70 9.67
CA LYS A 91 -10.83 -14.13 9.65
C LYS A 91 -12.11 -14.42 10.45
N GLN A 92 -12.30 -13.74 11.58
CA GLN A 92 -13.48 -13.82 12.43
C GLN A 92 -14.69 -13.08 11.88
N GLY A 93 -14.52 -12.31 10.80
CA GLY A 93 -15.60 -11.52 10.19
C GLY A 93 -15.94 -10.24 10.94
N ILE A 94 -15.13 -9.84 11.93
CA ILE A 94 -15.25 -8.54 12.61
C ILE A 94 -14.89 -7.43 11.64
N VAL A 95 -13.68 -7.46 11.07
CA VAL A 95 -13.26 -6.56 9.99
C VAL A 95 -13.80 -7.08 8.67
N LYS A 96 -14.60 -6.27 7.98
CA LYS A 96 -15.18 -6.61 6.68
C LYS A 96 -14.21 -6.31 5.54
N GLU A 97 -13.63 -5.14 5.56
CA GLU A 97 -12.68 -4.69 4.52
C GLU A 97 -11.56 -3.87 5.15
N VAL A 98 -10.38 -3.96 4.54
CA VAL A 98 -9.22 -3.14 4.87
C VAL A 98 -8.88 -2.28 3.66
N ILE A 99 -8.92 -0.96 3.80
CA ILE A 99 -8.43 -0.02 2.80
C ILE A 99 -7.02 0.39 3.22
N THR A 100 -6.04 0.22 2.34
CA THR A 100 -4.66 0.60 2.67
C THR A 100 -4.06 1.53 1.65
N GLN A 101 -3.39 2.58 2.13
CA GLN A 101 -2.54 3.44 1.33
C GLN A 101 -1.16 2.82 1.07
N ASN A 102 -0.81 1.75 1.81
CA ASN A 102 0.51 1.15 1.74
C ASN A 102 0.63 0.13 0.62
N ILE A 103 1.83 0.03 0.09
CA ILE A 103 2.22 -0.87 -1.00
C ILE A 103 3.06 -2.07 -0.52
N ASP A 104 3.25 -2.22 0.80
CA ASP A 104 4.15 -3.18 1.46
C ASP A 104 3.58 -4.61 1.61
N ASN A 105 2.30 -4.80 1.30
CA ASN A 105 1.58 -6.08 1.37
C ASN A 105 1.49 -6.73 2.76
N LEU A 106 1.85 -6.00 3.83
CA LEU A 106 1.87 -6.56 5.19
C LEU A 106 0.47 -6.87 5.74
N ARG A 107 -0.59 -6.22 5.23
CA ARG A 107 -1.99 -6.54 5.60
C ARG A 107 -2.36 -7.95 5.17
N GLN A 108 -2.09 -8.29 3.91
CA GLN A 108 -2.34 -9.63 3.36
C GLN A 108 -1.46 -10.67 4.06
N ALA A 109 -0.19 -10.37 4.26
CA ALA A 109 0.74 -11.24 4.98
C ALA A 109 0.35 -11.42 6.46
N GLY A 110 -0.33 -10.44 7.07
CA GLY A 110 -0.93 -10.52 8.41
C GLY A 110 -2.21 -11.36 8.48
N GLY A 111 -2.78 -11.74 7.32
CA GLY A 111 -3.95 -12.62 7.23
C GLY A 111 -5.27 -11.90 6.93
N ALA A 112 -5.27 -10.61 6.59
CA ALA A 112 -6.48 -9.92 6.17
C ALA A 112 -7.01 -10.49 4.84
N LYS A 113 -8.33 -10.77 4.79
CA LYS A 113 -8.97 -11.44 3.64
C LYS A 113 -9.28 -10.49 2.49
N THR A 114 -9.88 -9.35 2.81
CA THR A 114 -10.29 -8.35 1.82
C THR A 114 -9.48 -7.09 2.03
N VAL A 115 -8.51 -6.85 1.14
CA VAL A 115 -7.63 -5.68 1.20
C VAL A 115 -7.77 -4.91 -0.10
N LEU A 116 -8.18 -3.65 0.01
CA LEU A 116 -8.24 -2.68 -1.08
C LEU A 116 -6.94 -1.87 -1.07
N GLU A 117 -6.05 -2.16 -2.00
CA GLU A 117 -4.74 -1.52 -2.13
C GLU A 117 -4.90 -0.19 -2.87
N PHE A 118 -5.25 0.88 -2.14
CA PHE A 118 -5.64 2.17 -2.71
C PHE A 118 -4.55 2.78 -3.57
N HIS A 119 -3.29 2.65 -3.17
CA HIS A 119 -2.15 3.09 -3.96
C HIS A 119 -1.44 1.94 -4.70
N GLY A 120 -2.14 0.83 -4.93
CA GLY A 120 -1.58 -0.32 -5.65
C GLY A 120 -0.60 -1.15 -4.83
N THR A 121 0.31 -1.86 -5.52
CA THR A 121 1.13 -2.90 -4.90
C THR A 121 2.52 -3.01 -5.54
N THR A 122 3.49 -3.48 -4.74
CA THR A 122 4.82 -3.87 -5.22
C THR A 122 4.87 -5.30 -5.77
N LYS A 123 3.81 -6.11 -5.56
CA LYS A 123 3.79 -7.54 -5.95
C LYS A 123 3.73 -7.78 -7.44
N THR A 124 3.25 -6.83 -8.21
CA THR A 124 3.10 -6.98 -9.65
C THR A 124 3.78 -5.85 -10.40
N LEU A 125 4.20 -6.18 -11.62
CA LEU A 125 4.78 -5.26 -12.58
C LEU A 125 3.96 -5.31 -13.86
N THR A 126 3.70 -4.16 -14.46
CA THR A 126 3.01 -4.06 -15.75
C THR A 126 3.95 -3.51 -16.82
N CYS A 127 3.93 -4.13 -17.98
CA CYS A 127 4.69 -3.64 -19.14
C CYS A 127 4.09 -2.33 -19.65
N THR A 128 4.92 -1.30 -19.76
CA THR A 128 4.50 0.03 -20.24
C THR A 128 4.10 0.06 -21.71
N SER A 129 4.51 -0.96 -22.51
CA SER A 129 4.24 -1.01 -23.95
C SER A 129 3.04 -1.91 -24.31
N CYS A 130 2.93 -3.10 -23.72
CA CYS A 130 1.91 -4.08 -24.12
C CYS A 130 0.90 -4.42 -23.01
N GLY A 131 1.03 -3.84 -21.83
CA GLY A 131 0.12 -4.05 -20.70
C GLY A 131 0.22 -5.43 -20.01
N LYS A 132 1.14 -6.30 -20.45
CA LYS A 132 1.31 -7.62 -19.84
C LYS A 132 1.77 -7.50 -18.40
N LYS A 133 1.08 -8.22 -17.50
CA LYS A 133 1.38 -8.25 -16.07
C LYS A 133 2.31 -9.40 -15.71
N TYR A 134 3.14 -9.14 -14.70
CA TYR A 134 4.11 -10.07 -14.16
C TYR A 134 4.05 -10.08 -12.65
N ASP A 135 4.26 -11.23 -12.04
CA ASP A 135 4.56 -11.38 -10.62
C ASP A 135 5.98 -10.88 -10.38
N ALA A 136 6.13 -9.85 -9.54
CA ALA A 136 7.43 -9.23 -9.28
C ALA A 136 8.46 -10.21 -8.71
N SER A 137 8.01 -11.21 -7.92
CA SER A 137 8.89 -12.23 -7.34
C SER A 137 9.54 -13.16 -8.39
N LYS A 138 9.00 -13.17 -9.61
CA LYS A 138 9.51 -13.99 -10.73
C LYS A 138 10.37 -13.21 -11.71
N ILE A 139 10.56 -11.91 -11.45
CA ILE A 139 11.36 -11.04 -12.31
C ILE A 139 12.70 -10.76 -11.63
N SER A 140 13.81 -11.17 -12.28
CA SER A 140 15.13 -10.77 -11.81
C SER A 140 15.30 -9.26 -11.96
N LEU A 141 15.75 -8.62 -10.88
CA LEU A 141 16.13 -7.22 -10.83
C LEU A 141 17.66 -7.02 -10.93
N ASP A 142 18.43 -8.06 -11.30
CA ASP A 142 19.89 -7.94 -11.51
C ASP A 142 20.20 -6.95 -12.63
N LYS A 143 19.31 -6.92 -13.65
CA LYS A 143 19.36 -5.92 -14.73
C LYS A 143 18.17 -4.99 -14.62
N ILE A 144 18.43 -3.70 -14.42
CA ILE A 144 17.43 -2.65 -14.34
C ILE A 144 17.61 -1.65 -15.50
N PRO A 145 16.53 -1.07 -16.06
CA PRO A 145 15.13 -1.42 -15.78
C PRO A 145 14.78 -2.83 -16.29
N PRO A 146 13.96 -3.61 -15.55
CA PRO A 146 13.51 -4.91 -16.03
C PRO A 146 12.63 -4.75 -17.27
N LYS A 147 12.73 -5.72 -18.18
CA LYS A 147 12.05 -5.67 -19.48
C LYS A 147 11.07 -6.81 -19.68
N CYS A 148 9.99 -6.51 -20.35
CA CYS A 148 9.03 -7.45 -20.89
C CYS A 148 9.63 -8.23 -22.08
N SER A 149 9.05 -9.39 -22.39
CA SER A 149 9.39 -10.15 -23.61
C SER A 149 9.17 -9.35 -24.91
N CYS A 150 8.32 -8.32 -24.90
CA CYS A 150 8.13 -7.41 -26.04
C CYS A 150 9.17 -6.28 -26.13
N GLY A 151 10.13 -6.22 -25.19
CA GLY A 151 11.15 -5.16 -25.07
C GLY A 151 10.73 -3.95 -24.23
N GLY A 152 9.45 -3.81 -23.92
CA GLY A 152 8.92 -2.71 -23.08
C GLY A 152 9.43 -2.78 -21.65
N ILE A 153 9.53 -1.63 -20.99
CA ILE A 153 9.96 -1.53 -19.59
C ILE A 153 8.82 -2.01 -18.68
N LEU A 154 9.16 -2.74 -17.61
CA LEU A 154 8.22 -3.10 -16.57
C LEU A 154 8.16 -1.97 -15.53
N LYS A 155 6.94 -1.55 -15.18
CA LYS A 155 6.66 -0.58 -14.12
C LYS A 155 5.97 -1.29 -12.96
N PRO A 156 6.32 -1.01 -11.69
CA PRO A 156 5.56 -1.52 -10.55
C PRO A 156 4.12 -1.00 -10.55
N ASP A 157 3.20 -1.85 -10.07
CA ASP A 157 1.77 -1.54 -10.08
C ASP A 157 1.32 -0.68 -8.86
N PHE A 158 2.23 -0.01 -8.18
CA PHE A 158 1.82 1.05 -7.28
C PHE A 158 1.68 2.39 -7.99
N VAL A 159 0.85 3.25 -7.43
CA VAL A 159 0.51 4.55 -8.00
C VAL A 159 1.69 5.51 -7.86
N PHE A 160 2.19 6.01 -8.99
CA PHE A 160 3.21 7.04 -9.03
C PHE A 160 2.57 8.43 -8.92
N TYR A 161 3.33 9.43 -8.50
CA TYR A 161 2.87 10.82 -8.55
C TYR A 161 2.51 11.21 -9.99
N GLY A 162 1.32 11.80 -10.15
CA GLY A 162 0.75 12.12 -11.46
C GLY A 162 -0.07 11.00 -12.11
N GLU A 163 -0.16 9.81 -11.47
CA GLU A 163 -1.10 8.77 -11.91
C GLU A 163 -2.42 8.85 -11.15
N GLY A 164 -3.48 8.38 -11.79
CA GLY A 164 -4.79 8.19 -11.13
C GLY A 164 -4.85 6.90 -10.31
N ILE A 165 -5.74 6.89 -9.31
CA ILE A 165 -6.11 5.68 -8.59
C ILE A 165 -6.88 4.73 -9.52
N ASN A 166 -6.65 3.43 -9.39
CA ASN A 166 -7.42 2.45 -10.14
C ASN A 166 -8.94 2.65 -9.88
N PRO A 167 -9.76 2.89 -10.93
CA PRO A 167 -11.17 3.23 -10.77
C PRO A 167 -11.98 2.17 -10.01
N GLU A 168 -11.65 0.90 -10.18
CA GLU A 168 -12.34 -0.18 -9.49
C GLU A 168 -11.99 -0.22 -7.99
N VAL A 169 -10.74 0.05 -7.64
CA VAL A 169 -10.30 0.15 -6.23
C VAL A 169 -10.94 1.36 -5.57
N LEU A 170 -10.96 2.51 -6.25
CA LEU A 170 -11.62 3.72 -5.78
C LEU A 170 -13.09 3.45 -5.47
N ARG A 171 -13.85 2.96 -6.47
CA ARG A 171 -15.28 2.63 -6.33
C ARG A 171 -15.54 1.64 -5.19
N LYS A 172 -14.72 0.59 -5.04
CA LYS A 172 -14.87 -0.37 -3.94
C LYS A 172 -14.58 0.27 -2.58
N SER A 173 -13.56 1.14 -2.51
CA SER A 173 -13.23 1.84 -1.28
C SER A 173 -14.36 2.78 -0.85
N GLU A 174 -14.92 3.55 -1.77
CA GLU A 174 -16.09 4.40 -1.51
C GLU A 174 -17.29 3.57 -1.02
N GLN A 175 -17.56 2.44 -1.68
CA GLN A 175 -18.64 1.53 -1.27
C GLN A 175 -18.42 0.93 0.12
N ALA A 176 -17.18 0.59 0.47
CA ALA A 176 -16.83 0.09 1.80
C ALA A 176 -17.10 1.16 2.88
N ILE A 177 -16.63 2.39 2.63
CA ILE A 177 -16.84 3.53 3.55
C ILE A 177 -18.34 3.84 3.72
N LEU A 178 -19.11 3.86 2.64
CA LEU A 178 -20.56 4.12 2.71
C LEU A 178 -21.35 3.04 3.48
N LYS A 179 -20.85 1.80 3.54
CA LYS A 179 -21.46 0.70 4.30
C LYS A 179 -21.03 0.70 5.77
N ALA A 180 -19.90 1.32 6.06
CA ALA A 180 -19.29 1.25 7.39
C ALA A 180 -20.15 1.96 8.44
N ASP A 181 -20.43 1.29 9.55
CA ASP A 181 -20.92 1.91 10.78
C ASP A 181 -19.78 2.32 11.71
N VAL A 182 -18.58 1.73 11.54
CA VAL A 182 -17.36 2.13 12.22
C VAL A 182 -16.18 2.08 11.25
N ILE A 183 -15.36 3.11 11.27
CA ILE A 183 -14.09 3.17 10.54
C ILE A 183 -12.96 3.29 11.55
N LEU A 184 -12.06 2.31 11.55
CA LEU A 184 -10.85 2.32 12.38
C LEU A 184 -9.67 2.82 11.55
N ILE A 185 -9.19 4.03 11.87
CA ILE A 185 -8.09 4.69 11.15
C ILE A 185 -6.78 4.46 11.90
N ILE A 186 -5.75 3.92 11.20
CA ILE A 186 -4.46 3.57 11.82
C ILE A 186 -3.30 4.06 10.95
N GLY A 187 -2.39 4.82 11.57
CA GLY A 187 -1.08 5.14 10.98
C GLY A 187 -1.13 6.05 9.75
N THR A 188 -2.14 6.90 9.63
CA THR A 188 -2.21 7.92 8.58
C THR A 188 -2.43 9.30 9.17
N SER A 189 -1.89 10.33 8.50
CA SER A 189 -2.17 11.72 8.83
C SER A 189 -3.48 12.25 8.22
N GLY A 190 -4.09 11.49 7.30
CA GLY A 190 -5.28 11.92 6.57
C GLY A 190 -5.06 13.11 5.64
N GLN A 191 -3.84 13.33 5.16
CA GLN A 191 -3.50 14.49 4.31
C GLN A 191 -3.23 14.14 2.85
N VAL A 192 -3.07 12.85 2.53
CA VAL A 192 -2.70 12.41 1.17
C VAL A 192 -3.95 12.30 0.30
N MET A 193 -3.98 13.13 -0.75
CA MET A 193 -5.03 13.11 -1.77
C MET A 193 -4.82 11.95 -2.76
N PRO A 194 -5.91 11.34 -3.29
CA PRO A 194 -7.33 11.53 -2.91
C PRO A 194 -7.76 10.65 -1.72
N ALA A 195 -6.88 9.87 -1.13
CA ALA A 195 -7.20 8.90 -0.07
C ALA A 195 -7.87 9.53 1.18
N CYS A 196 -7.53 10.79 1.48
CA CYS A 196 -8.14 11.52 2.61
C CYS A 196 -9.57 12.01 2.33
N GLN A 197 -10.10 11.79 1.12
CA GLN A 197 -11.48 12.13 0.75
C GLN A 197 -12.46 10.96 0.95
N LEU A 198 -11.94 9.77 1.24
CA LEU A 198 -12.75 8.62 1.61
C LEU A 198 -13.29 8.79 3.03
#